data_f8bb62be88535a66fa3175e3eb83ad94
#
_entry.id   f8bb62be88535a66fa3175e3eb83ad94
#
_cell.length_a   1.000
_cell.length_b   1.000
_cell.length_c   1.000
_cell.angle_alpha   90.00
_cell.angle_beta   90.00
_cell.angle_gamma   90.00
#
_symmetry.space_group_name_H-M   'P 1'
#
loop_
_entity.id
_entity.type
_entity.pdbx_description
1 polymer ?
#
loop_
_entity_poly.entity_id
_entity_poly.type
_entity_poly.pdbx_seq_one_letter_code
_entity_poly.pdbx_strand_id
1 'polypeptide(L)'
;MGLGHYLFSFSGRINRAKQWAYLLVVLANGIVVSFLFASMIGFAAIIAAGQGKTTFEAVFTTPQAHLFFLIACALYILGLYIGLAVTAKRLHDRNKSAWWLLVFIALPFVLQIPALMFMPAMLAHFSAVMEVVRTHAQPPFPPVEPPFVVITRGVATLIELWAFVELYCLRGTTGDNRFGSDPLGA
;
A
#
# COMPACT_ATOMS: atom_id res chain seq x y z
N MET A 1 -14.98 17.89 -14.94
CA MET A 1 -15.12 16.67 -14.12
C MET A 1 -15.20 17.08 -12.66
N GLY A 2 -16.31 16.78 -11.96
CA GLY A 2 -16.46 17.08 -10.52
C GLY A 2 -15.58 16.16 -9.65
N LEU A 3 -15.24 16.61 -8.43
CA LEU A 3 -14.35 15.88 -7.50
C LEU A 3 -14.87 14.47 -7.17
N GLY A 4 -16.18 14.32 -6.93
CA GLY A 4 -16.80 13.02 -6.66
C GLY A 4 -16.64 12.03 -7.82
N HIS A 5 -16.86 12.47 -9.06
CA HIS A 5 -16.61 11.64 -10.23
C HIS A 5 -15.10 11.31 -10.41
N TYR A 6 -14.24 12.27 -10.10
CA TYR A 6 -12.78 12.04 -10.14
C TYR A 6 -12.33 10.96 -9.15
N LEU A 7 -12.85 10.95 -7.93
CA LEU A 7 -12.41 10.03 -6.89
C LEU A 7 -13.13 8.66 -6.92
N PHE A 8 -14.43 8.64 -7.24
CA PHE A 8 -15.26 7.46 -7.01
C PHE A 8 -15.76 6.75 -8.28
N SER A 9 -15.67 7.37 -9.46
CA SER A 9 -16.09 6.74 -10.71
C SER A 9 -14.95 5.99 -11.38
N PHE A 10 -15.26 4.84 -11.94
CA PHE A 10 -14.33 4.07 -12.80
C PHE A 10 -14.41 4.49 -14.27
N SER A 11 -15.39 5.32 -14.65
CA SER A 11 -15.59 5.76 -16.04
C SER A 11 -14.82 7.04 -16.36
N GLY A 12 -14.50 7.24 -17.64
CA GLY A 12 -13.81 8.42 -18.14
C GLY A 12 -12.29 8.26 -18.19
N ARG A 13 -11.61 9.37 -18.46
CA ARG A 13 -10.16 9.46 -18.65
C ARG A 13 -9.58 10.55 -17.76
N ILE A 14 -8.35 10.38 -17.31
CA ILE A 14 -7.57 11.41 -16.61
C ILE A 14 -6.17 11.50 -17.21
N ASN A 15 -5.66 12.72 -17.27
CA ASN A 15 -4.30 12.97 -17.74
C ASN A 15 -3.25 12.62 -16.65
N ARG A 16 -2.00 12.61 -17.08
CA ARG A 16 -0.84 12.32 -16.23
C ARG A 16 -0.73 13.25 -15.02
N ALA A 17 -1.02 14.55 -15.18
CA ALA A 17 -0.93 15.52 -14.09
C ALA A 17 -1.92 15.20 -12.95
N LYS A 18 -3.15 14.80 -13.27
CA LYS A 18 -4.13 14.36 -12.27
C LYS A 18 -3.71 13.08 -11.57
N GLN A 19 -3.05 12.16 -12.28
CA GLN A 19 -2.49 10.95 -11.66
C GLN A 19 -1.37 11.28 -10.65
N TRP A 20 -0.47 12.21 -10.98
CA TRP A 20 0.53 12.69 -10.05
C TRP A 20 -0.08 13.42 -8.84
N ALA A 21 -1.10 14.26 -9.06
CA ALA A 21 -1.81 14.91 -7.95
C ALA A 21 -2.46 13.87 -7.01
N TYR A 22 -3.01 12.78 -7.58
CA TYR A 22 -3.54 11.69 -6.77
C TYR A 22 -2.45 10.99 -5.92
N LEU A 23 -1.24 10.84 -6.43
CA LEU A 23 -0.12 10.29 -5.64
C LEU A 23 0.11 11.06 -4.34
N LEU A 24 -0.02 12.39 -4.37
CA LEU A 24 0.08 13.20 -3.15
C LEU A 24 -1.03 12.87 -2.14
N VAL A 25 -2.25 12.62 -2.63
CA VAL A 25 -3.37 12.17 -1.78
C VAL A 25 -3.07 10.80 -1.16
N VAL A 26 -2.52 9.87 -1.94
CA VAL A 26 -2.11 8.53 -1.44
C VAL A 26 -1.04 8.66 -0.36
N LEU A 27 -0.02 9.49 -0.58
CA LEU A 27 1.04 9.71 0.40
C LEU A 27 0.49 10.32 1.69
N ALA A 28 -0.36 11.34 1.59
CA ALA A 28 -1.00 11.95 2.75
C ALA A 28 -1.86 10.94 3.53
N ASN A 29 -2.69 10.16 2.82
CA ASN A 29 -3.49 9.08 3.44
C ASN A 29 -2.59 8.04 4.11
N GLY A 30 -1.51 7.63 3.46
CA GLY A 30 -0.53 6.69 4.02
C GLY A 30 0.09 7.21 5.33
N ILE A 31 0.45 8.49 5.39
CA ILE A 31 0.96 9.13 6.60
C ILE A 31 -0.09 9.08 7.72
N VAL A 32 -1.34 9.46 7.42
CA VAL A 32 -2.44 9.43 8.41
C VAL A 32 -2.68 8.01 8.93
N VAL A 33 -2.77 7.03 8.04
CA VAL A 33 -2.97 5.62 8.42
C VAL A 33 -1.80 5.11 9.25
N SER A 34 -0.55 5.41 8.87
CA SER A 34 0.64 5.02 9.63
C SER A 34 0.66 5.66 11.03
N PHE A 35 0.27 6.93 11.13
CA PHE A 35 0.15 7.62 12.41
C PHE A 35 -0.91 6.98 13.32
N LEU A 36 -2.07 6.58 12.77
CA LEU A 36 -3.11 5.89 13.53
C LEU A 36 -2.63 4.52 14.04
N PHE A 37 -1.92 3.74 13.21
CA PHE A 37 -1.33 2.48 13.66
C PHE A 37 -0.27 2.67 14.73
N ALA A 38 0.63 3.65 14.57
CA ALA A 38 1.63 3.97 15.57
C ALA A 38 0.99 4.42 16.90
N SER A 39 -0.07 5.24 16.84
CA SER A 39 -0.84 5.68 18.00
C SER A 39 -1.53 4.50 18.70
N MET A 40 -2.09 3.56 17.93
CA MET A 40 -2.69 2.33 18.46
C MET A 40 -1.66 1.52 19.27
N ILE A 41 -0.48 1.27 18.68
CA ILE A 41 0.58 0.49 19.32
C ILE A 41 1.12 1.22 20.54
N GLY A 42 1.38 2.53 20.45
CA GLY A 42 1.87 3.35 21.57
C GLY A 42 0.89 3.40 22.73
N PHE A 43 -0.41 3.57 22.47
CA PHE A 43 -1.43 3.55 23.48
C PHE A 43 -1.55 2.17 24.15
N ALA A 44 -1.54 1.09 23.35
CA ALA A 44 -1.55 -0.26 23.87
C ALA A 44 -0.31 -0.56 24.75
N ALA A 45 0.87 -0.06 24.38
CA ALA A 45 2.08 -0.22 25.18
C ALA A 45 1.98 0.48 26.54
N ILE A 46 1.40 1.69 26.61
CA ILE A 46 1.17 2.40 27.87
C ILE A 46 0.21 1.60 28.78
N ILE A 47 -0.90 1.10 28.24
CA ILE A 47 -1.86 0.28 28.99
C ILE A 47 -1.23 -1.03 29.46
N ALA A 48 -0.45 -1.70 28.60
CA ALA A 48 0.25 -2.94 28.94
C ALA A 48 1.21 -2.74 30.12
N ALA A 49 1.99 -1.66 30.10
CA ALA A 49 2.91 -1.32 31.19
C ALA A 49 2.19 -1.11 32.54
N GLY A 50 1.00 -0.49 32.51
CA GLY A 50 0.20 -0.28 33.72
C GLY A 50 -0.53 -1.52 34.25
N GLN A 51 -0.74 -2.55 33.40
CA GLN A 51 -1.51 -3.76 33.74
C GLN A 51 -0.67 -5.03 33.83
N GLY A 52 0.63 -4.97 33.61
CA GLY A 52 1.51 -6.14 33.55
C GLY A 52 1.20 -7.10 32.41
N LYS A 53 0.56 -6.60 31.34
CA LYS A 53 0.22 -7.34 30.11
C LYS A 53 1.28 -7.10 29.04
N THR A 54 1.28 -7.94 27.99
CA THR A 54 2.05 -7.67 26.78
C THR A 54 1.37 -6.58 25.94
N THR A 55 2.16 -5.83 25.15
CA THR A 55 1.60 -4.83 24.21
C THR A 55 0.63 -5.48 23.23
N PHE A 56 0.93 -6.71 22.80
CA PHE A 56 0.06 -7.47 21.89
C PHE A 56 -1.31 -7.74 22.51
N GLU A 57 -1.37 -8.24 23.76
CA GLU A 57 -2.64 -8.45 24.47
C GLU A 57 -3.42 -7.14 24.65
N ALA A 58 -2.72 -6.04 24.97
CA ALA A 58 -3.34 -4.75 25.13
C ALA A 58 -3.96 -4.22 23.84
N VAL A 59 -3.34 -4.44 22.67
CA VAL A 59 -3.92 -4.09 21.36
C VAL A 59 -5.28 -4.77 21.15
N PHE A 60 -5.42 -6.04 21.53
CA PHE A 60 -6.67 -6.80 21.33
C PHE A 60 -7.69 -6.66 22.45
N THR A 61 -7.33 -6.09 23.59
CA THR A 61 -8.25 -5.95 24.74
C THR A 61 -8.67 -4.51 25.04
N THR A 62 -8.03 -3.53 24.42
CA THR A 62 -8.26 -2.10 24.71
C THR A 62 -9.24 -1.49 23.70
N PRO A 63 -10.41 -0.96 24.12
CA PRO A 63 -11.39 -0.37 23.20
C PRO A 63 -10.84 0.77 22.34
N GLN A 64 -9.96 1.59 22.88
CA GLN A 64 -9.34 2.70 22.15
C GLN A 64 -8.42 2.19 21.01
N ALA A 65 -7.66 1.11 21.25
CA ALA A 65 -6.85 0.48 20.21
C ALA A 65 -7.72 -0.08 19.08
N HIS A 66 -8.85 -0.70 19.41
CA HIS A 66 -9.82 -1.16 18.41
C HIS A 66 -10.39 0.00 17.60
N LEU A 67 -10.70 1.14 18.22
CA LEU A 67 -11.21 2.32 17.52
C LEU A 67 -10.17 2.84 16.50
N PHE A 68 -8.91 3.00 16.90
CA PHE A 68 -7.84 3.39 15.98
C PHE A 68 -7.69 2.40 14.83
N PHE A 69 -7.74 1.10 15.13
CA PHE A 69 -7.66 0.05 14.12
C PHE A 69 -8.81 0.14 13.11
N LEU A 70 -10.05 0.28 13.59
CA LEU A 70 -11.23 0.38 12.71
C LEU A 70 -11.18 1.62 11.81
N ILE A 71 -10.78 2.77 12.35
CA ILE A 71 -10.62 4.00 11.57
C ILE A 71 -9.51 3.82 10.51
N ALA A 72 -8.36 3.27 10.90
CA ALA A 72 -7.26 3.02 9.97
C ALA A 72 -7.67 2.05 8.86
N CYS A 73 -8.39 0.97 9.18
CA CYS A 73 -8.92 0.03 8.19
C CYS A 73 -9.92 0.69 7.23
N ALA A 74 -10.84 1.52 7.76
CA ALA A 74 -11.82 2.24 6.94
C ALA A 74 -11.13 3.20 5.95
N LEU A 75 -10.14 3.98 6.42
CA LEU A 75 -9.36 4.88 5.57
C LEU A 75 -8.53 4.12 4.54
N TYR A 76 -7.97 2.97 4.92
CA TYR A 76 -7.22 2.12 3.99
C TYR A 76 -8.11 1.57 2.88
N ILE A 77 -9.29 1.01 3.21
CA ILE A 77 -10.26 0.48 2.24
C ILE A 77 -10.76 1.60 1.32
N LEU A 78 -11.08 2.76 1.87
CA LEU A 78 -11.49 3.93 1.09
C LEU A 78 -10.36 4.37 0.14
N GLY A 79 -9.13 4.43 0.63
CA GLY A 79 -7.95 4.76 -0.17
C GLY A 79 -7.71 3.76 -1.31
N LEU A 80 -7.87 2.46 -1.05
CA LEU A 80 -7.80 1.41 -2.07
C LEU A 80 -8.87 1.60 -3.15
N TYR A 81 -10.13 1.81 -2.77
CA TYR A 81 -11.21 2.02 -3.72
C TYR A 81 -10.96 3.22 -4.63
N ILE A 82 -10.59 4.36 -4.04
CA ILE A 82 -10.25 5.57 -4.79
C ILE A 82 -9.05 5.31 -5.71
N GLY A 83 -8.03 4.62 -5.21
CA GLY A 83 -6.84 4.23 -5.97
C GLY A 83 -7.17 3.43 -7.22
N LEU A 84 -8.00 2.41 -7.07
CA LEU A 84 -8.46 1.59 -8.19
C LEU A 84 -9.24 2.43 -9.21
N ALA A 85 -10.16 3.31 -8.75
CA ALA A 85 -10.98 4.14 -9.62
C ALA A 85 -10.14 5.17 -10.40
N VAL A 86 -9.18 5.82 -9.75
CA VAL A 86 -8.29 6.80 -10.39
C VAL A 86 -7.34 6.12 -11.36
N THR A 87 -6.73 4.99 -10.97
CA THR A 87 -5.81 4.23 -11.82
C THR A 87 -6.52 3.63 -13.03
N ALA A 88 -7.77 3.16 -12.88
CA ALA A 88 -8.59 2.70 -14.01
C ALA A 88 -8.75 3.79 -15.07
N LYS A 89 -9.12 5.01 -14.66
CA LYS A 89 -9.25 6.16 -15.59
C LYS A 89 -7.93 6.54 -16.26
N ARG A 90 -6.82 6.34 -15.57
CA ARG A 90 -5.50 6.55 -16.17
C ARG A 90 -5.18 5.48 -17.22
N LEU A 91 -5.54 4.22 -16.97
CA LEU A 91 -5.45 3.14 -17.96
C LEU A 91 -6.34 3.42 -19.17
N HIS A 92 -7.56 3.92 -18.96
CA HIS A 92 -8.46 4.35 -20.01
C HIS A 92 -7.85 5.47 -20.87
N ASP A 93 -7.13 6.41 -20.27
CA ASP A 93 -6.38 7.44 -20.99
C ASP A 93 -5.26 6.87 -21.87
N ARG A 94 -4.72 5.72 -21.49
CA ARG A 94 -3.78 4.92 -22.28
C ARG A 94 -4.45 3.95 -23.27
N ASN A 95 -5.79 4.08 -23.47
CA ASN A 95 -6.61 3.17 -24.24
C ASN A 95 -6.55 1.69 -23.77
N LYS A 96 -6.23 1.48 -22.51
CA LYS A 96 -6.21 0.17 -21.84
C LYS A 96 -7.44 -0.01 -20.97
N SER A 97 -7.96 -1.23 -20.89
CA SER A 97 -9.09 -1.55 -20.01
C SER A 97 -8.69 -1.60 -18.54
N ALA A 98 -9.67 -1.44 -17.63
CA ALA A 98 -9.42 -1.57 -16.20
C ALA A 98 -8.92 -2.97 -15.77
N TRP A 99 -9.04 -4.02 -16.62
CA TRP A 99 -8.47 -5.34 -16.36
C TRP A 99 -6.95 -5.34 -16.15
N TRP A 100 -6.24 -4.32 -16.66
CA TRP A 100 -4.82 -4.13 -16.38
C TRP A 100 -4.50 -3.88 -14.90
N LEU A 101 -5.51 -3.51 -14.08
CA LEU A 101 -5.37 -3.45 -12.62
C LEU A 101 -4.99 -4.81 -12.02
N LEU A 102 -5.48 -5.92 -12.60
CA LEU A 102 -5.08 -7.26 -12.17
C LEU A 102 -3.58 -7.51 -12.38
N VAL A 103 -3.02 -7.00 -13.48
CA VAL A 103 -1.59 -7.15 -13.77
C VAL A 103 -0.75 -6.19 -12.93
N PHE A 104 -1.19 -4.93 -12.75
CA PHE A 104 -0.38 -3.89 -12.11
C PHE A 104 -0.53 -3.81 -10.60
N ILE A 105 -1.62 -4.35 -10.05
CA ILE A 105 -1.91 -4.30 -8.61
C ILE A 105 -2.06 -5.70 -8.02
N ALA A 106 -2.99 -6.52 -8.57
CA ALA A 106 -3.28 -7.81 -7.98
C ALA A 106 -2.12 -8.81 -8.13
N LEU A 107 -1.50 -8.89 -9.31
CA LEU A 107 -0.42 -9.83 -9.55
C LEU A 107 0.83 -9.56 -8.69
N PRO A 108 1.36 -8.33 -8.57
CA PRO A 108 2.45 -8.03 -7.62
C PRO A 108 2.09 -8.38 -6.18
N PHE A 109 0.86 -8.09 -5.75
CA PHE A 109 0.39 -8.46 -4.41
C PHE A 109 0.45 -9.97 -4.17
N VAL A 110 -0.06 -10.78 -5.12
CA VAL A 110 -0.01 -12.25 -5.04
C VAL A 110 1.44 -12.76 -5.03
N LEU A 111 2.30 -12.18 -5.86
CA LEU A 111 3.73 -12.55 -5.91
C LEU A 111 4.50 -12.19 -4.64
N GLN A 112 3.98 -11.28 -3.81
CA GLN A 112 4.58 -10.93 -2.52
C GLN A 112 4.10 -11.80 -1.35
N ILE A 113 3.06 -12.66 -1.54
CA ILE A 113 2.58 -13.57 -0.49
C ILE A 113 3.69 -14.44 0.11
N PRO A 114 4.62 -15.04 -0.68
CA PRO A 114 5.72 -15.81 -0.12
C PRO A 114 6.63 -14.99 0.82
N ALA A 115 6.87 -13.71 0.50
CA ALA A 115 7.64 -12.82 1.35
C ALA A 115 6.92 -12.51 2.68
N LEU A 116 5.58 -12.36 2.64
CA LEU A 116 4.76 -12.20 3.85
C LEU A 116 4.82 -13.44 4.73
N MET A 117 4.84 -14.64 4.15
CA MET A 117 4.99 -15.90 4.91
C MET A 117 6.37 -16.02 5.57
N PHE A 118 7.40 -15.37 5.01
CA PHE A 118 8.74 -15.32 5.59
C PHE A 118 8.88 -14.24 6.69
N MET A 119 7.93 -13.32 6.80
CA MET A 119 7.95 -12.21 7.77
C MET A 119 8.14 -12.65 9.23
N PRO A 120 7.51 -13.72 9.75
CA PRO A 120 7.72 -14.16 11.13
C PRO A 120 9.19 -14.49 11.44
N ALA A 121 9.91 -15.11 10.51
CA ALA A 121 11.34 -15.42 10.68
C ALA A 121 12.19 -14.12 10.73
N MET A 122 11.86 -13.13 9.92
CA MET A 122 12.51 -11.82 9.95
C MET A 122 12.23 -11.06 11.25
N LEU A 123 11.01 -11.11 11.75
CA LEU A 123 10.63 -10.47 13.03
C LEU A 123 11.35 -11.15 14.21
N ALA A 124 11.45 -12.48 14.23
CA ALA A 124 12.19 -13.22 15.24
C ALA A 124 13.68 -12.86 15.20
N HIS A 125 14.28 -12.74 14.02
CA HIS A 125 15.66 -12.28 13.87
C HIS A 125 15.84 -10.85 14.39
N PHE A 126 14.92 -9.92 14.01
CA PHE A 126 14.97 -8.54 14.49
C PHE A 126 14.90 -8.45 16.01
N SER A 127 14.00 -9.20 16.65
CA SER A 127 13.91 -9.24 18.13
C SER A 127 15.19 -9.77 18.78
N ALA A 128 15.84 -10.79 18.19
CA ALA A 128 17.11 -11.32 18.64
C ALA A 128 18.24 -10.29 18.49
N VAL A 129 18.29 -9.55 17.40
CA VAL A 129 19.26 -8.44 17.22
C VAL A 129 19.06 -7.34 18.25
N MET A 130 17.82 -6.96 18.55
CA MET A 130 17.53 -5.96 19.59
C MET A 130 17.97 -6.41 20.98
N GLU A 131 17.84 -7.70 21.32
CA GLU A 131 18.33 -8.26 22.57
C GLU A 131 19.87 -8.23 22.62
N VAL A 132 20.53 -8.51 21.52
CA VAL A 132 22.00 -8.42 21.38
C VAL A 132 22.51 -7.00 21.61
N VAL A 133 21.83 -5.98 21.07
CA VAL A 133 22.16 -4.58 21.32
C VAL A 133 22.08 -4.26 22.83
N ARG A 134 21.11 -4.85 23.53
CA ARG A 134 20.95 -4.69 24.97
C ARG A 134 22.02 -5.42 25.79
N THR A 135 22.46 -6.59 25.35
CA THR A 135 23.39 -7.47 26.08
C THR A 135 24.84 -7.37 25.62
N HIS A 136 25.15 -6.59 24.58
CA HIS A 136 26.45 -6.48 23.92
C HIS A 136 27.00 -7.82 23.41
N ALA A 137 26.15 -8.80 23.14
CA ALA A 137 26.53 -10.08 22.57
C ALA A 137 26.76 -9.98 21.05
N GLN A 138 27.14 -11.08 20.39
CA GLN A 138 27.23 -11.09 18.92
C GLN A 138 25.85 -11.26 18.28
N PRO A 139 25.52 -10.49 17.22
CA PRO A 139 24.25 -10.63 16.53
C PRO A 139 24.14 -11.98 15.81
N PRO A 140 22.95 -12.61 15.82
CA PRO A 140 22.71 -13.82 15.06
C PRO A 140 22.77 -13.52 13.55
N PHE A 141 23.15 -14.51 12.75
CA PHE A 141 23.07 -14.37 11.30
C PHE A 141 21.61 -14.16 10.85
N PRO A 142 21.36 -13.30 9.85
CA PRO A 142 20.03 -13.13 9.30
C PRO A 142 19.53 -14.43 8.67
N PRO A 143 18.24 -14.73 8.79
CA PRO A 143 17.66 -15.91 8.13
C PRO A 143 17.82 -15.79 6.61
N VAL A 144 18.26 -16.87 5.97
CA VAL A 144 18.44 -16.92 4.51
C VAL A 144 17.06 -16.99 3.85
N GLU A 145 16.77 -16.02 3.00
CA GLU A 145 15.53 -16.04 2.21
C GLU A 145 15.57 -17.18 1.18
N PRO A 146 14.51 -17.99 1.10
CA PRO A 146 14.41 -19.01 0.07
C PRO A 146 14.49 -18.39 -1.35
N PRO A 147 15.16 -19.02 -2.33
CA PRO A 147 15.32 -18.46 -3.68
C PRO A 147 13.99 -18.07 -4.35
N PHE A 148 12.93 -18.84 -4.13
CA PHE A 148 11.62 -18.53 -4.70
C PHE A 148 11.03 -17.21 -4.15
N VAL A 149 11.31 -16.84 -2.89
CA VAL A 149 10.89 -15.55 -2.31
C VAL A 149 11.60 -14.40 -3.00
N VAL A 150 12.90 -14.54 -3.23
CA VAL A 150 13.71 -13.53 -3.94
C VAL A 150 13.22 -13.37 -5.38
N ILE A 151 12.96 -14.48 -6.08
CA ILE A 151 12.49 -14.47 -7.46
C ILE A 151 11.11 -13.83 -7.57
N THR A 152 10.14 -14.23 -6.76
CA THR A 152 8.78 -13.68 -6.81
C THR A 152 8.76 -12.19 -6.47
N ARG A 153 9.55 -11.75 -5.49
CA ARG A 153 9.73 -10.33 -5.18
C ARG A 153 10.36 -9.56 -6.34
N GLY A 154 11.40 -10.11 -6.97
CA GLY A 154 12.03 -9.50 -8.13
C GLY A 154 11.07 -9.32 -9.30
N VAL A 155 10.27 -10.35 -9.62
CA VAL A 155 9.22 -10.27 -10.66
C VAL A 155 8.16 -9.23 -10.30
N ALA A 156 7.69 -9.20 -9.04
CA ALA A 156 6.74 -8.19 -8.57
C ALA A 156 7.29 -6.77 -8.77
N THR A 157 8.54 -6.53 -8.35
CA THR A 157 9.20 -5.22 -8.52
C THR A 157 9.30 -4.80 -9.99
N LEU A 158 9.61 -5.73 -10.90
CA LEU A 158 9.65 -5.41 -12.33
C LEU A 158 8.27 -5.01 -12.88
N ILE A 159 7.20 -5.68 -12.43
CA ILE A 159 5.83 -5.33 -12.81
C ILE A 159 5.45 -3.96 -12.23
N GLU A 160 5.80 -3.68 -10.98
CA GLU A 160 5.57 -2.39 -10.33
C GLU A 160 6.30 -1.25 -11.04
N LEU A 161 7.55 -1.45 -11.44
CA LEU A 161 8.30 -0.48 -12.25
C LEU A 161 7.64 -0.25 -13.62
N TRP A 162 7.18 -1.32 -14.28
CA TRP A 162 6.43 -1.18 -15.52
C TRP A 162 5.12 -0.42 -15.31
N ALA A 163 4.36 -0.74 -14.27
CA ALA A 163 3.14 -0.01 -13.89
C ALA A 163 3.43 1.47 -13.63
N PHE A 164 4.53 1.78 -12.92
CA PHE A 164 4.94 3.16 -12.67
C PHE A 164 5.20 3.92 -13.98
N VAL A 165 5.98 3.35 -14.89
CA VAL A 165 6.25 3.97 -16.20
C VAL A 165 4.95 4.19 -16.99
N GLU A 166 4.08 3.17 -17.04
CA GLU A 166 2.82 3.21 -17.78
C GLU A 166 1.85 4.27 -17.25
N LEU A 167 1.72 4.37 -15.94
CA LEU A 167 0.72 5.23 -15.29
C LEU A 167 1.21 6.68 -15.09
N TYR A 168 2.50 6.86 -14.83
CA TYR A 168 3.03 8.18 -14.41
C TYR A 168 3.91 8.84 -15.46
N CYS A 169 4.65 8.08 -16.27
CA CYS A 169 5.63 8.64 -17.20
C CYS A 169 5.05 8.83 -18.61
N LEU A 170 4.35 7.84 -19.15
CA LEU A 170 3.90 7.87 -20.54
C LEU A 170 2.72 8.83 -20.75
N ARG A 171 2.62 9.43 -21.93
CA ARG A 171 1.48 10.27 -22.32
C ARG A 171 0.23 9.42 -22.57
N GLY A 172 -0.95 9.99 -22.36
CA GLY A 172 -2.23 9.44 -22.81
C GLY A 172 -2.35 9.44 -24.32
N THR A 173 -3.37 8.74 -24.84
CA THR A 173 -3.71 8.79 -26.26
C THR A 173 -4.27 10.17 -26.60
N THR A 174 -3.79 10.73 -27.71
CA THR A 174 -4.30 12.01 -28.27
C THR A 174 -5.66 11.78 -28.91
N GLY A 175 -6.56 12.76 -28.74
CA GLY A 175 -7.93 12.67 -29.27
C GLY A 175 -8.82 11.74 -28.47
N ASP A 176 -10.05 11.59 -28.94
CA ASP A 176 -11.06 10.74 -28.32
C ASP A 176 -10.72 9.25 -28.49
N ASN A 177 -11.05 8.48 -27.48
CA ASN A 177 -10.90 7.01 -27.53
C ASN A 177 -12.17 6.34 -27.00
N ARG A 178 -12.21 5.01 -27.00
CA ARG A 178 -13.36 4.20 -26.56
C ARG A 178 -13.84 4.48 -25.11
N PHE A 179 -13.05 5.18 -24.30
CA PHE A 179 -13.36 5.50 -22.90
C PHE A 179 -13.79 6.97 -22.70
N GLY A 180 -13.78 7.78 -23.75
CA GLY A 180 -14.26 9.16 -23.71
C GLY A 180 -13.34 10.17 -24.39
N SER A 181 -13.69 11.45 -24.24
CA SER A 181 -12.98 12.57 -24.82
C SER A 181 -11.58 12.74 -24.25
N ASP A 182 -10.72 13.39 -25.04
CA ASP A 182 -9.35 13.72 -24.61
C ASP A 182 -9.38 14.65 -23.37
N PRO A 183 -8.79 14.29 -22.25
CA PRO A 183 -8.75 15.16 -21.07
C PRO A 183 -7.89 16.43 -21.25
N LEU A 184 -7.13 16.52 -22.34
CA LEU A 184 -6.33 17.70 -22.72
C LEU A 184 -6.90 18.42 -23.96
N GLY A 185 -7.84 17.80 -24.66
CA GLY A 185 -8.58 18.44 -25.75
C GLY A 185 -9.68 19.33 -25.14
N ALA A 186 -9.53 20.63 -25.25
CA ALA A 186 -10.57 21.60 -25.03
C ALA A 186 -11.16 22.00 -26.37
#